data_bcb370bafd2312a1eaf209a8ff17b365
#
_entry.id   bcb370bafd2312a1eaf209a8ff17b365
#
_cell.length_a   1.000
_cell.length_b   1.000
_cell.length_c   1.000
_cell.angle_alpha   90.00
_cell.angle_beta   90.00
_cell.angle_gamma   90.00
#
_symmetry.space_group_name_H-M   'P 1'
#
loop_
_entity.id
_entity.type
_entity.pdbx_description
1 polymer ?
#
loop_
_entity_poly.entity_id
_entity_poly.type
_entity_poly.pdbx_seq_one_letter_code
_entity_poly.pdbx_strand_id
1 'polypeptide(L)'
;KSNNMRNLFLIILITLGSVLVNAQNLVLPLYGKAEFEKIASLDDEMPELHVYLTDKPSSQAVVVCPGGGYKGLSFGSEGVSVAKWLNQNGIAAFVVKYRMPAGRQEVPVEDLTRAFEIVMANADKWNLDSCRIGLMGFSAGGHLAATGLVTLKGELKPDFGILVYPVISMKKNITHQFSRFNLMGKSPSEDTVIKFSTEEQVAEDTPATILFHCSDDPAVKPENSIVFYQALLRN
;
A
#
# COMPACT_ATOMS: atom_id res chain seq x y z
N LYS A 1 -39.03 -49.67 48.19
CA LYS A 1 -38.40 -48.35 48.35
C LYS A 1 -37.71 -47.98 47.05
N SER A 2 -38.35 -47.18 46.26
CA SER A 2 -37.91 -46.72 44.95
C SER A 2 -37.04 -45.45 45.10
N ASN A 3 -35.84 -45.47 44.57
CA ASN A 3 -35.04 -44.28 44.47
C ASN A 3 -35.03 -43.82 43.00
N ASN A 4 -35.80 -42.79 42.73
CA ASN A 4 -35.75 -42.08 41.46
C ASN A 4 -34.53 -41.16 41.47
N MET A 5 -33.50 -41.47 40.69
CA MET A 5 -32.46 -40.53 40.33
C MET A 5 -32.89 -39.80 39.04
N ARG A 6 -33.29 -38.56 39.19
CA ARG A 6 -33.53 -37.64 38.06
C ARG A 6 -32.19 -37.16 37.51
N ASN A 7 -31.81 -37.69 36.36
CA ASN A 7 -30.70 -37.15 35.58
C ASN A 7 -31.01 -35.75 35.13
N LEU A 8 -30.36 -34.78 35.73
CA LEU A 8 -30.38 -33.40 35.32
C LEU A 8 -29.40 -33.21 34.15
N PHE A 9 -29.90 -33.21 32.90
CA PHE A 9 -29.11 -32.86 31.76
C PHE A 9 -28.91 -31.30 31.79
N LEU A 10 -27.69 -30.92 32.14
CA LEU A 10 -27.25 -29.52 32.03
C LEU A 10 -26.94 -29.27 30.55
N ILE A 11 -27.88 -28.67 29.84
CA ILE A 11 -27.64 -28.16 28.47
C ILE A 11 -26.82 -26.88 28.63
N ILE A 12 -25.51 -26.98 28.40
CA ILE A 12 -24.65 -25.79 28.24
C ILE A 12 -24.97 -25.22 26.87
N LEU A 13 -25.77 -24.16 26.83
CA LEU A 13 -25.99 -23.33 25.66
C LEU A 13 -24.70 -22.54 25.42
N ILE A 14 -23.82 -23.07 24.57
CA ILE A 14 -22.71 -22.27 24.02
C ILE A 14 -23.34 -21.27 23.07
N THR A 15 -23.65 -20.08 23.55
CA THR A 15 -23.92 -18.94 22.69
C THR A 15 -22.61 -18.62 22.00
N LEU A 16 -22.50 -19.05 20.73
CA LEU A 16 -21.54 -18.44 19.79
C LEU A 16 -21.93 -16.96 19.72
N GLY A 17 -21.35 -16.15 20.58
CA GLY A 17 -21.33 -14.74 20.39
C GLY A 17 -20.57 -14.49 19.09
N SER A 18 -21.31 -14.13 18.02
CA SER A 18 -20.74 -13.45 16.89
C SER A 18 -20.06 -12.22 17.47
N VAL A 19 -18.73 -12.29 17.63
CA VAL A 19 -17.92 -11.10 17.85
C VAL A 19 -18.12 -10.29 16.58
N LEU A 20 -19.03 -9.31 16.66
CA LEU A 20 -19.05 -8.21 15.73
C LEU A 20 -17.65 -7.61 15.83
N VAL A 21 -16.76 -7.99 14.92
CA VAL A 21 -15.52 -7.28 14.70
C VAL A 21 -15.97 -5.90 14.21
N ASN A 22 -16.21 -5.01 15.18
CA ASN A 22 -16.19 -3.59 14.85
C ASN A 22 -14.94 -3.40 14.00
N ALA A 23 -15.06 -2.74 12.87
CA ALA A 23 -13.95 -2.38 12.01
C ALA A 23 -12.91 -1.61 12.86
N GLN A 24 -12.12 -2.37 13.63
CA GLN A 24 -11.10 -1.81 14.49
C GLN A 24 -9.97 -1.38 13.56
N ASN A 25 -9.63 -0.11 13.63
CA ASN A 25 -8.41 0.43 13.07
C ASN A 25 -7.24 -0.26 13.79
N LEU A 26 -6.81 -1.39 13.25
CA LEU A 26 -5.64 -2.11 13.74
C LEU A 26 -4.41 -1.41 13.15
N VAL A 27 -3.44 -1.09 13.99
CA VAL A 27 -2.15 -0.56 13.56
C VAL A 27 -1.09 -1.61 13.86
N LEU A 28 -0.35 -1.99 12.84
CA LEU A 28 0.73 -2.98 12.95
C LEU A 28 2.06 -2.31 12.60
N PRO A 29 3.10 -2.45 13.42
CA PRO A 29 4.45 -2.08 13.01
C PRO A 29 4.89 -3.00 11.86
N LEU A 30 5.60 -2.47 10.86
CA LEU A 30 6.09 -3.27 9.74
C LEU A 30 7.24 -4.20 10.16
N TYR A 31 8.01 -3.81 11.16
CA TYR A 31 9.17 -4.56 11.65
C TYR A 31 9.06 -4.82 13.14
N GLY A 32 9.68 -5.90 13.60
CA GLY A 32 9.91 -6.11 15.02
C GLY A 32 10.91 -5.05 15.56
N LYS A 33 10.79 -4.67 16.85
CA LYS A 33 11.65 -3.62 17.45
C LYS A 33 13.15 -3.87 17.21
N ALA A 34 13.63 -5.07 17.48
CA ALA A 34 15.05 -5.43 17.31
C ALA A 34 15.51 -5.45 15.84
N GLU A 35 14.60 -5.71 14.91
CA GLU A 35 14.85 -5.65 13.46
C GLU A 35 14.94 -4.19 13.02
N PHE A 36 13.98 -3.38 13.43
CA PHE A 36 13.94 -1.95 13.11
C PHE A 36 15.18 -1.21 13.61
N GLU A 37 15.62 -1.46 14.85
CA GLU A 37 16.82 -0.85 15.41
C GLU A 37 18.10 -1.12 14.59
N LYS A 38 18.13 -2.17 13.78
CA LYS A 38 19.27 -2.49 12.89
C LYS A 38 19.25 -1.75 11.55
N ILE A 39 18.07 -1.38 11.07
CA ILE A 39 17.86 -0.79 9.73
C ILE A 39 17.55 0.70 9.79
N ALA A 40 17.14 1.21 10.95
CA ALA A 40 16.72 2.59 11.13
C ALA A 40 17.92 3.56 11.16
N SER A 41 17.70 4.74 10.59
CA SER A 41 18.51 5.92 10.83
C SER A 41 17.98 6.70 12.03
N LEU A 42 18.74 7.67 12.56
CA LEU A 42 18.40 8.42 13.77
C LEU A 42 17.03 9.12 13.73
N ASP A 43 16.62 9.56 12.54
CA ASP A 43 15.36 10.29 12.35
C ASP A 43 14.23 9.38 11.82
N ASP A 44 14.44 8.08 11.69
CA ASP A 44 13.42 7.17 11.21
C ASP A 44 12.44 6.82 12.33
N GLU A 45 11.15 7.03 12.06
CA GLU A 45 10.06 6.48 12.88
C GLU A 45 9.74 5.05 12.41
N MET A 46 9.24 4.21 13.33
CA MET A 46 8.73 2.88 13.00
C MET A 46 7.66 3.00 11.93
N PRO A 47 7.85 2.38 10.75
CA PRO A 47 6.81 2.37 9.73
C PRO A 47 5.67 1.44 10.15
N GLU A 48 4.45 1.81 9.74
CA GLU A 48 3.22 1.18 10.23
C GLU A 48 2.28 0.81 9.08
N LEU A 49 1.50 -0.24 9.29
CA LEU A 49 0.37 -0.61 8.45
C LEU A 49 -0.93 -0.35 9.21
N HIS A 50 -1.73 0.58 8.73
CA HIS A 50 -3.05 0.88 9.27
C HIS A 50 -4.10 0.05 8.53
N VAL A 51 -4.74 -0.86 9.24
CA VAL A 51 -5.63 -1.90 8.69
C VAL A 51 -7.08 -1.49 8.83
N TYR A 52 -7.81 -1.49 7.73
CA TYR A 52 -9.25 -1.21 7.63
C TYR A 52 -9.95 -2.41 6.99
N LEU A 53 -10.42 -3.33 7.82
CA LEU A 53 -11.13 -4.51 7.36
C LEU A 53 -12.62 -4.21 7.11
N THR A 54 -13.24 -5.00 6.26
CA THR A 54 -14.68 -5.00 6.01
C THR A 54 -15.28 -6.30 6.55
N ASP A 55 -16.58 -6.28 6.81
CA ASP A 55 -17.37 -7.46 7.20
C ASP A 55 -17.78 -8.33 6.01
N LYS A 56 -17.49 -7.89 4.78
CA LYS A 56 -17.77 -8.68 3.56
C LYS A 56 -16.76 -9.82 3.41
N PRO A 57 -17.24 -11.06 3.18
CA PRO A 57 -16.35 -12.20 2.94
C PRO A 57 -15.68 -12.08 1.57
N SER A 58 -14.47 -12.62 1.45
CA SER A 58 -13.65 -12.61 0.22
C SER A 58 -13.55 -11.21 -0.39
N SER A 59 -13.29 -10.21 0.46
CA SER A 59 -13.23 -8.83 0.01
C SER A 59 -11.98 -8.58 -0.84
N GLN A 60 -12.14 -7.72 -1.85
CA GLN A 60 -11.00 -7.10 -2.51
C GLN A 60 -10.22 -6.26 -1.49
N ALA A 61 -8.93 -6.08 -1.74
CA ALA A 61 -8.09 -5.29 -0.87
C ALA A 61 -7.21 -4.32 -1.65
N VAL A 62 -6.90 -3.20 -1.02
CA VAL A 62 -6.03 -2.17 -1.60
C VAL A 62 -5.00 -1.73 -0.57
N VAL A 63 -3.73 -1.86 -0.90
CA VAL A 63 -2.63 -1.25 -0.15
C VAL A 63 -2.44 0.17 -0.65
N VAL A 64 -2.60 1.14 0.24
CA VAL A 64 -2.65 2.58 -0.08
C VAL A 64 -1.36 3.26 0.33
N CYS A 65 -0.71 3.94 -0.62
CA CYS A 65 0.50 4.74 -0.43
C CYS A 65 0.13 6.24 -0.52
N PRO A 66 0.02 6.96 0.62
CA PRO A 66 -0.23 8.40 0.61
C PRO A 66 0.92 9.18 -0.02
N GLY A 67 0.63 10.31 -0.65
CA GLY A 67 1.64 11.25 -1.14
C GLY A 67 2.22 12.13 -0.04
N GLY A 68 2.94 13.17 -0.45
CA GLY A 68 3.59 14.13 0.46
C GLY A 68 5.02 14.47 0.02
N GLY A 69 5.34 14.25 -1.26
CA GLY A 69 6.60 14.65 -1.89
C GLY A 69 7.83 13.94 -1.33
N TYR A 70 7.67 12.78 -0.69
CA TYR A 70 8.75 12.08 0.03
C TYR A 70 9.40 12.90 1.15
N LYS A 71 8.71 13.94 1.63
CA LYS A 71 9.12 14.77 2.78
C LYS A 71 8.25 14.54 4.01
N GLY A 72 7.06 14.06 3.78
CA GLY A 72 6.05 13.71 4.77
C GLY A 72 4.94 12.89 4.13
N LEU A 73 3.83 12.69 4.83
CA LEU A 73 2.68 11.94 4.35
C LEU A 73 1.39 12.76 4.45
N SER A 74 0.64 12.86 3.36
CA SER A 74 -0.74 13.34 3.34
C SER A 74 -1.68 12.28 3.95
N PHE A 75 -1.30 11.78 5.14
CA PHE A 75 -1.85 10.57 5.74
C PHE A 75 -3.35 10.67 6.01
N GLY A 76 -3.84 11.85 6.41
CA GLY A 76 -5.26 12.08 6.68
C GLY A 76 -6.12 12.00 5.43
N SER A 77 -5.77 12.76 4.39
CA SER A 77 -6.56 12.92 3.16
C SER A 77 -6.38 11.75 2.18
N GLU A 78 -5.15 11.36 1.92
CA GLU A 78 -4.81 10.35 0.90
C GLU A 78 -4.63 8.94 1.51
N GLY A 79 -4.65 8.83 2.83
CA GLY A 79 -4.62 7.58 3.58
C GLY A 79 -5.96 7.27 4.24
N VAL A 80 -6.19 7.85 5.43
CA VAL A 80 -7.35 7.54 6.29
C VAL A 80 -8.69 7.78 5.59
N SER A 81 -8.87 8.92 4.91
CA SER A 81 -10.12 9.25 4.24
C SER A 81 -10.41 8.28 3.09
N VAL A 82 -9.38 7.94 2.31
CA VAL A 82 -9.47 6.96 1.21
C VAL A 82 -9.80 5.57 1.75
N ALA A 83 -9.11 5.12 2.80
CA ALA A 83 -9.36 3.82 3.42
C ALA A 83 -10.80 3.70 3.95
N LYS A 84 -11.31 4.73 4.60
CA LYS A 84 -12.71 4.77 5.06
C LYS A 84 -13.70 4.69 3.89
N TRP A 85 -13.44 5.42 2.80
CA TRP A 85 -14.29 5.36 1.62
C TRP A 85 -14.26 3.98 0.95
N LEU A 86 -13.10 3.36 0.80
CA LEU A 86 -12.96 1.99 0.29
C LEU A 86 -13.74 1.01 1.18
N ASN A 87 -13.58 1.12 2.49
CA ASN A 87 -14.22 0.27 3.47
C ASN A 87 -15.77 0.38 3.43
N GLN A 88 -16.31 1.60 3.30
CA GLN A 88 -17.75 1.83 3.09
C GLN A 88 -18.28 1.16 1.82
N ASN A 89 -17.43 0.97 0.80
CA ASN A 89 -17.75 0.25 -0.44
C ASN A 89 -17.43 -1.25 -0.37
N GLY A 90 -17.06 -1.75 0.82
CA GLY A 90 -16.80 -3.17 1.07
C GLY A 90 -15.47 -3.65 0.52
N ILE A 91 -14.49 -2.76 0.41
CA ILE A 91 -13.12 -3.03 0.00
C ILE A 91 -12.23 -2.85 1.23
N ALA A 92 -11.44 -3.86 1.58
CA ALA A 92 -10.45 -3.73 2.64
C ALA A 92 -9.33 -2.79 2.22
N ALA A 93 -8.82 -1.98 3.15
CA ALA A 93 -7.77 -1.02 2.85
C ALA A 93 -6.64 -1.09 3.88
N PHE A 94 -5.42 -0.92 3.40
CA PHE A 94 -4.19 -1.03 4.18
C PHE A 94 -3.32 0.18 3.90
N VAL A 95 -3.33 1.18 4.80
CA VAL A 95 -2.58 2.42 4.59
C VAL A 95 -1.17 2.26 5.13
N VAL A 96 -0.18 2.45 4.27
CA VAL A 96 1.24 2.34 4.65
C VAL A 96 1.74 3.70 5.12
N LYS A 97 2.16 3.78 6.39
CA LYS A 97 2.96 4.88 6.92
C LYS A 97 4.43 4.53 6.73
N TYR A 98 4.93 4.77 5.52
CA TYR A 98 6.30 4.41 5.14
C TYR A 98 7.32 5.47 5.59
N ARG A 99 8.59 5.05 5.80
CA ARG A 99 9.69 5.95 6.16
C ARG A 99 10.01 6.92 5.02
N MET A 100 10.42 8.12 5.40
CA MET A 100 10.90 9.10 4.43
C MET A 100 12.31 8.71 3.93
N PRO A 101 12.55 8.77 2.62
CA PRO A 101 13.82 8.29 2.05
C PRO A 101 15.02 9.13 2.46
N ALA A 102 14.90 10.44 2.54
CA ALA A 102 16.02 11.34 2.81
C ALA A 102 17.28 11.03 1.95
N GLY A 103 17.06 10.73 0.65
CA GLY A 103 18.10 10.31 -0.29
C GLY A 103 18.41 8.80 -0.31
N ARG A 104 17.77 8.00 0.55
CA ARG A 104 17.88 6.52 0.59
C ARG A 104 16.68 5.94 -0.16
N GLN A 105 16.69 6.00 -1.47
CA GLN A 105 15.54 5.74 -2.35
C GLN A 105 14.91 4.35 -2.19
N GLU A 106 15.62 3.36 -1.69
CA GLU A 106 15.12 2.00 -1.47
C GLU A 106 14.21 1.90 -0.23
N VAL A 107 14.41 2.76 0.78
CA VAL A 107 13.73 2.66 2.08
C VAL A 107 12.19 2.64 1.98
N PRO A 108 11.53 3.53 1.23
CA PRO A 108 10.07 3.43 1.06
C PRO A 108 9.62 2.16 0.34
N VAL A 109 10.44 1.64 -0.57
CA VAL A 109 10.15 0.41 -1.34
C VAL A 109 10.24 -0.82 -0.43
N GLU A 110 11.24 -0.86 0.46
CA GLU A 110 11.36 -1.90 1.49
C GLU A 110 10.13 -1.92 2.40
N ASP A 111 9.67 -0.75 2.85
CA ASP A 111 8.49 -0.62 3.70
C ASP A 111 7.20 -1.03 2.97
N LEU A 112 7.05 -0.65 1.70
CA LEU A 112 5.92 -1.10 0.88
C LEU A 112 5.94 -2.62 0.69
N THR A 113 7.10 -3.18 0.38
CA THR A 113 7.27 -4.63 0.22
C THR A 113 6.85 -5.35 1.49
N ARG A 114 7.36 -4.90 2.64
CA ARG A 114 7.03 -5.48 3.94
C ARG A 114 5.54 -5.35 4.29
N ALA A 115 4.93 -4.21 3.98
CA ALA A 115 3.50 -4.01 4.16
C ALA A 115 2.69 -5.00 3.31
N PHE A 116 3.07 -5.19 2.05
CA PHE A 116 2.41 -6.12 1.13
C PHE A 116 2.57 -7.57 1.58
N GLU A 117 3.77 -7.98 2.04
CA GLU A 117 4.02 -9.29 2.66
C GLU A 117 3.07 -9.56 3.83
N ILE A 118 2.91 -8.56 4.74
CA ILE A 118 2.01 -8.68 5.89
C ILE A 118 0.56 -8.88 5.43
N VAL A 119 0.12 -8.15 4.41
CA VAL A 119 -1.24 -8.28 3.86
C VAL A 119 -1.45 -9.69 3.27
N MET A 120 -0.54 -10.14 2.42
CA MET A 120 -0.60 -11.46 1.80
C MET A 120 -0.58 -12.59 2.83
N ALA A 121 0.33 -12.52 3.81
CA ALA A 121 0.44 -13.53 4.88
C ALA A 121 -0.79 -13.61 5.81
N ASN A 122 -1.61 -12.56 5.85
CA ASN A 122 -2.83 -12.54 6.67
C ASN A 122 -4.12 -12.59 5.82
N ALA A 123 -4.04 -12.80 4.51
CA ALA A 123 -5.20 -12.73 3.61
C ALA A 123 -6.34 -13.65 4.09
N ASP A 124 -6.06 -14.91 4.40
CA ASP A 124 -7.06 -15.87 4.91
C ASP A 124 -7.66 -15.41 6.24
N LYS A 125 -6.80 -14.98 7.18
CA LYS A 125 -7.23 -14.51 8.51
C LYS A 125 -8.12 -13.27 8.43
N TRP A 126 -7.88 -12.41 7.46
CA TRP A 126 -8.64 -11.19 7.23
C TRP A 126 -9.77 -11.37 6.21
N ASN A 127 -9.99 -12.62 5.77
CA ASN A 127 -11.04 -12.98 4.83
C ASN A 127 -10.98 -12.18 3.51
N LEU A 128 -9.76 -11.99 2.99
CA LEU A 128 -9.49 -11.33 1.73
C LEU A 128 -9.48 -12.34 0.58
N ASP A 129 -9.82 -11.86 -0.61
CA ASP A 129 -9.53 -12.60 -1.85
C ASP A 129 -8.09 -12.31 -2.26
N SER A 130 -7.19 -13.27 -2.06
CA SER A 130 -5.76 -13.12 -2.37
C SER A 130 -5.46 -12.91 -3.85
N CYS A 131 -6.42 -13.17 -4.73
CA CYS A 131 -6.31 -12.89 -6.17
C CYS A 131 -6.86 -11.51 -6.57
N ARG A 132 -7.17 -10.65 -5.59
CA ARG A 132 -7.71 -9.30 -5.82
C ARG A 132 -7.16 -8.28 -4.83
N ILE A 133 -5.82 -8.28 -4.68
CA ILE A 133 -5.10 -7.33 -3.83
C ILE A 133 -4.24 -6.41 -4.70
N GLY A 134 -4.59 -5.13 -4.73
CA GLY A 134 -3.91 -4.13 -5.56
C GLY A 134 -3.15 -3.07 -4.78
N LEU A 135 -2.41 -2.25 -5.51
CA LEU A 135 -1.73 -1.07 -5.00
C LEU A 135 -2.47 0.21 -5.44
N MET A 136 -2.60 1.15 -4.53
CA MET A 136 -3.09 2.50 -4.81
C MET A 136 -2.11 3.52 -4.28
N GLY A 137 -1.87 4.59 -5.06
CA GLY A 137 -0.98 5.65 -4.58
C GLY A 137 -1.28 7.01 -5.18
N PHE A 138 -0.92 8.05 -4.43
CA PHE A 138 -1.18 9.44 -4.72
C PHE A 138 0.13 10.20 -4.85
N SER A 139 0.31 11.02 -5.89
CA SER A 139 1.48 11.90 -6.02
C SER A 139 2.80 11.14 -5.87
N ALA A 140 3.64 11.47 -4.89
CA ALA A 140 4.85 10.72 -4.54
C ALA A 140 4.54 9.27 -4.07
N GLY A 141 3.42 9.06 -3.36
CA GLY A 141 2.93 7.72 -3.03
C GLY A 141 2.45 6.96 -4.28
N GLY A 142 1.99 7.68 -5.31
CA GLY A 142 1.73 7.13 -6.65
C GLY A 142 3.00 6.59 -7.30
N HIS A 143 4.14 7.26 -7.13
CA HIS A 143 5.44 6.75 -7.55
C HIS A 143 5.82 5.48 -6.79
N LEU A 144 5.63 5.46 -5.47
CA LEU A 144 5.90 4.29 -4.65
C LEU A 144 5.02 3.10 -5.06
N ALA A 145 3.72 3.32 -5.27
CA ALA A 145 2.80 2.29 -5.76
C ALA A 145 3.20 1.80 -7.17
N ALA A 146 3.54 2.72 -8.09
CA ALA A 146 4.03 2.37 -9.43
C ALA A 146 5.32 1.55 -9.35
N THR A 147 6.24 1.90 -8.44
CA THR A 147 7.45 1.10 -8.20
C THR A 147 7.08 -0.31 -7.75
N GLY A 148 6.14 -0.47 -6.81
CA GLY A 148 5.64 -1.78 -6.41
C GLY A 148 5.04 -2.57 -7.57
N LEU A 149 4.24 -1.94 -8.44
CA LEU A 149 3.61 -2.59 -9.60
C LEU A 149 4.64 -3.17 -10.59
N VAL A 150 5.78 -2.51 -10.76
CA VAL A 150 6.82 -2.96 -11.71
C VAL A 150 7.90 -3.84 -11.08
N THR A 151 8.05 -3.83 -9.73
CA THR A 151 9.15 -4.54 -9.06
C THR A 151 8.71 -5.76 -8.24
N LEU A 152 7.51 -5.76 -7.65
CA LEU A 152 7.01 -6.91 -6.89
C LEU A 152 6.65 -8.06 -7.83
N LYS A 153 7.10 -9.27 -7.51
CA LYS A 153 6.98 -10.44 -8.38
C LYS A 153 6.52 -11.69 -7.61
N GLY A 154 6.16 -12.73 -8.34
CA GLY A 154 5.74 -14.00 -7.75
C GLY A 154 4.50 -13.85 -6.86
N GLU A 155 4.56 -14.38 -5.65
CA GLU A 155 3.46 -14.32 -4.68
C GLU A 155 3.17 -12.91 -4.15
N LEU A 156 4.12 -11.98 -4.31
CA LEU A 156 3.97 -10.58 -3.92
C LEU A 156 3.56 -9.68 -5.10
N LYS A 157 3.24 -10.25 -6.26
CA LYS A 157 2.80 -9.46 -7.40
C LYS A 157 1.40 -8.92 -7.16
N PRO A 158 1.19 -7.59 -7.20
CA PRO A 158 -0.15 -7.01 -7.09
C PRO A 158 -1.03 -7.42 -8.28
N ASP A 159 -2.34 -7.55 -8.06
CA ASP A 159 -3.28 -7.91 -9.13
C ASP A 159 -3.69 -6.73 -10.01
N PHE A 160 -3.63 -5.51 -9.46
CA PHE A 160 -3.97 -4.27 -10.18
C PHE A 160 -3.32 -3.04 -9.54
N GLY A 161 -3.31 -1.93 -10.31
CA GLY A 161 -2.84 -0.62 -9.87
C GLY A 161 -3.90 0.47 -9.99
N ILE A 162 -3.91 1.41 -9.01
CA ILE A 162 -4.71 2.64 -9.05
C ILE A 162 -3.77 3.81 -8.75
N LEU A 163 -3.43 4.60 -9.76
CA LEU A 163 -2.49 5.69 -9.63
C LEU A 163 -3.21 7.05 -9.82
N VAL A 164 -3.13 7.88 -8.79
CA VAL A 164 -3.85 9.15 -8.74
C VAL A 164 -2.84 10.29 -8.77
N TYR A 165 -2.85 11.08 -9.83
CA TYR A 165 -1.84 12.12 -10.15
C TYR A 165 -0.41 11.70 -9.78
N PRO A 166 0.05 10.50 -10.24
CA PRO A 166 1.30 9.93 -9.76
C PRO A 166 2.51 10.71 -10.27
N VAL A 167 3.53 10.83 -9.44
CA VAL A 167 4.88 11.00 -9.95
C VAL A 167 5.30 9.67 -10.55
N ILE A 168 5.91 9.67 -11.71
CA ILE A 168 6.31 8.45 -12.45
C ILE A 168 7.79 8.52 -12.84
N SER A 169 8.10 9.52 -13.66
CA SER A 169 9.46 9.69 -14.17
C SER A 169 10.35 10.44 -13.18
N MET A 170 11.58 10.01 -13.06
CA MET A 170 12.63 10.75 -12.35
C MET A 170 13.51 11.59 -13.28
N LYS A 171 13.19 11.64 -14.59
CA LYS A 171 13.86 12.50 -15.57
C LYS A 171 13.50 13.96 -15.33
N LYS A 172 14.51 14.87 -15.34
CA LYS A 172 14.38 16.29 -14.94
C LYS A 172 13.29 17.08 -15.65
N ASN A 173 13.00 16.75 -16.91
CA ASN A 173 12.02 17.45 -17.74
C ASN A 173 10.56 17.09 -17.41
N ILE A 174 10.30 15.93 -16.81
CA ILE A 174 8.97 15.39 -16.51
C ILE A 174 8.68 15.41 -15.01
N THR A 175 9.66 15.01 -14.21
CA THR A 175 9.52 14.72 -12.77
C THR A 175 8.94 15.87 -11.95
N HIS A 176 8.29 15.55 -10.84
CA HIS A 176 8.08 16.49 -9.75
C HIS A 176 9.40 16.69 -8.99
N GLN A 177 10.05 17.84 -9.17
CA GLN A 177 11.42 18.10 -8.70
C GLN A 177 11.58 17.93 -7.19
N PHE A 178 10.57 18.32 -6.41
CA PHE A 178 10.61 18.19 -4.96
C PHE A 178 10.61 16.72 -4.52
N SER A 179 9.75 15.89 -5.11
CA SER A 179 9.75 14.45 -4.85
C SER A 179 11.05 13.78 -5.25
N ARG A 180 11.57 14.13 -6.43
CA ARG A 180 12.85 13.60 -6.92
C ARG A 180 14.00 13.93 -5.96
N PHE A 181 14.07 15.19 -5.49
CA PHE A 181 15.10 15.63 -4.57
C PHE A 181 15.04 14.88 -3.23
N ASN A 182 13.85 14.74 -2.64
CA ASN A 182 13.68 14.06 -1.38
C ASN A 182 13.95 12.54 -1.49
N LEU A 183 13.59 11.93 -2.63
CA LEU A 183 13.79 10.51 -2.87
C LEU A 183 15.27 10.16 -3.04
N MET A 184 15.99 10.89 -3.88
CA MET A 184 17.32 10.48 -4.35
C MET A 184 18.42 11.54 -4.22
N GLY A 185 18.15 12.66 -3.53
CA GLY A 185 19.12 13.72 -3.28
C GLY A 185 19.38 14.61 -4.49
N LYS A 186 20.45 15.44 -4.38
CA LYS A 186 20.76 16.49 -5.39
C LYS A 186 21.30 15.94 -6.70
N SER A 187 22.11 14.88 -6.65
CA SER A 187 22.91 14.41 -7.78
C SER A 187 22.89 12.90 -7.90
N PRO A 188 21.70 12.28 -8.14
CA PRO A 188 21.63 10.84 -8.39
C PRO A 188 22.36 10.51 -9.69
N SER A 189 22.92 9.28 -9.77
CA SER A 189 23.47 8.74 -10.99
C SER A 189 22.37 8.56 -12.05
N GLU A 190 22.75 8.47 -13.32
CA GLU A 190 21.81 8.21 -14.41
C GLU A 190 21.12 6.85 -14.23
N ASP A 191 21.87 5.83 -13.81
CA ASP A 191 21.33 4.49 -13.51
C ASP A 191 20.24 4.55 -12.42
N THR A 192 20.46 5.36 -11.36
CA THR A 192 19.45 5.58 -10.33
C THR A 192 18.20 6.26 -10.88
N VAL A 193 18.39 7.28 -11.73
CA VAL A 193 17.27 7.96 -12.39
C VAL A 193 16.47 6.99 -13.26
N ILE A 194 17.13 6.18 -14.05
CA ILE A 194 16.47 5.16 -14.92
C ILE A 194 15.76 4.11 -14.05
N LYS A 195 16.44 3.58 -13.03
CA LYS A 195 15.89 2.56 -12.14
C LYS A 195 14.60 3.01 -11.45
N PHE A 196 14.53 4.27 -11.02
CA PHE A 196 13.36 4.85 -10.34
C PHE A 196 12.42 5.63 -11.27
N SER A 197 12.65 5.65 -12.57
CA SER A 197 11.68 6.06 -13.57
C SER A 197 10.82 4.87 -13.93
N THR A 198 9.64 4.76 -13.32
CA THR A 198 8.83 3.55 -13.35
C THR A 198 8.31 3.21 -14.75
N GLU A 199 8.18 4.20 -15.64
CA GLU A 199 7.87 4.00 -17.06
C GLU A 199 8.95 3.20 -17.81
N GLU A 200 10.19 3.21 -17.33
CA GLU A 200 11.30 2.44 -17.90
C GLU A 200 11.33 0.98 -17.39
N GLN A 201 10.55 0.68 -16.36
CA GLN A 201 10.52 -0.63 -15.71
C GLN A 201 9.27 -1.45 -16.06
N VAL A 202 8.35 -0.87 -16.84
CA VAL A 202 7.13 -1.58 -17.30
C VAL A 202 7.52 -2.76 -18.16
N ALA A 203 6.92 -3.92 -17.89
CA ALA A 203 7.12 -5.18 -18.60
C ALA A 203 5.76 -5.82 -18.91
N GLU A 204 5.75 -6.86 -19.76
CA GLU A 204 4.55 -7.60 -20.19
C GLU A 204 3.70 -8.07 -18.99
N ASP A 205 4.35 -8.42 -17.88
CA ASP A 205 3.68 -8.89 -16.68
C ASP A 205 3.27 -7.77 -15.70
N THR A 206 3.44 -6.49 -16.06
CA THR A 206 2.99 -5.37 -15.22
C THR A 206 1.46 -5.40 -15.09
N PRO A 207 0.91 -5.32 -13.85
CA PRO A 207 -0.52 -5.42 -13.63
C PRO A 207 -1.35 -4.35 -14.34
N ALA A 208 -2.59 -4.69 -14.68
CA ALA A 208 -3.56 -3.72 -15.21
C ALA A 208 -3.67 -2.52 -14.27
N THR A 209 -3.55 -1.31 -14.83
CA THR A 209 -3.45 -0.08 -14.03
C THR A 209 -4.39 0.99 -14.54
N ILE A 210 -5.15 1.62 -13.64
CA ILE A 210 -5.92 2.82 -13.93
C ILE A 210 -5.16 4.06 -13.46
N LEU A 211 -5.21 5.12 -14.26
CA LEU A 211 -4.57 6.40 -14.00
C LEU A 211 -5.63 7.52 -13.92
N PHE A 212 -5.58 8.30 -12.85
CA PHE A 212 -6.39 9.51 -12.69
C PHE A 212 -5.48 10.73 -12.62
N HIS A 213 -5.64 11.70 -13.52
CA HIS A 213 -4.82 12.91 -13.54
C HIS A 213 -5.57 14.07 -14.18
N CYS A 214 -5.55 15.24 -13.57
CA CYS A 214 -6.08 16.45 -14.16
C CYS A 214 -5.09 17.00 -15.20
N SER A 215 -5.60 17.46 -16.34
CA SER A 215 -4.76 17.99 -17.42
C SER A 215 -4.06 19.31 -17.08
N ASP A 216 -4.53 20.00 -16.06
CA ASP A 216 -4.04 21.29 -15.57
C ASP A 216 -3.39 21.19 -14.18
N ASP A 217 -2.93 20.01 -13.78
CA ASP A 217 -2.26 19.81 -12.48
C ASP A 217 -0.98 20.67 -12.41
N PRO A 218 -0.93 21.65 -11.48
CA PRO A 218 0.20 22.58 -11.40
C PRO A 218 1.40 21.99 -10.65
N ALA A 219 1.22 20.89 -9.92
CA ALA A 219 2.24 20.29 -9.07
C ALA A 219 2.94 19.12 -9.75
N VAL A 220 2.16 18.13 -10.20
CA VAL A 220 2.68 16.96 -10.90
C VAL A 220 2.23 17.01 -12.35
N LYS A 221 3.17 17.20 -13.27
CA LYS A 221 2.88 17.29 -14.69
C LYS A 221 2.14 16.05 -15.19
N PRO A 222 1.01 16.19 -15.93
CA PRO A 222 0.25 15.08 -16.49
C PRO A 222 1.06 14.14 -17.38
N GLU A 223 2.18 14.63 -17.94
CA GLU A 223 3.13 13.83 -18.72
C GLU A 223 3.62 12.61 -17.93
N ASN A 224 3.66 12.65 -16.57
CA ASN A 224 3.98 11.49 -15.77
C ASN A 224 3.00 10.33 -16.05
N SER A 225 1.70 10.59 -16.00
CA SER A 225 0.69 9.57 -16.32
C SER A 225 0.74 9.15 -17.79
N ILE A 226 0.98 10.09 -18.69
CA ILE A 226 1.04 9.80 -20.14
C ILE A 226 2.19 8.85 -20.46
N VAL A 227 3.40 9.10 -19.93
CA VAL A 227 4.55 8.21 -20.23
C VAL A 227 4.38 6.81 -19.64
N PHE A 228 3.75 6.68 -18.45
CA PHE A 228 3.45 5.38 -17.87
C PHE A 228 2.40 4.63 -18.69
N TYR A 229 1.31 5.29 -19.07
CA TYR A 229 0.28 4.73 -19.94
C TYR A 229 0.85 4.25 -21.28
N GLN A 230 1.71 5.08 -21.90
CA GLN A 230 2.40 4.68 -23.14
C GLN A 230 3.32 3.48 -22.95
N ALA A 231 3.99 3.37 -21.79
CA ALA A 231 4.81 2.22 -21.47
C ALA A 231 3.96 0.95 -21.32
N LEU A 232 2.82 1.02 -20.64
CA LEU A 232 1.86 -0.09 -20.54
C LEU A 232 1.31 -0.54 -21.89
N LEU A 233 1.09 0.39 -22.82
CA LEU A 233 0.60 0.04 -24.16
C LEU A 233 1.66 -0.63 -25.06
N ARG A 234 2.95 -0.42 -24.77
CA ARG A 234 4.05 -1.02 -25.56
C ARG A 234 4.41 -2.43 -25.11
N ASN A 235 4.04 -2.80 -23.90
CA ASN A 235 4.31 -4.09 -23.28
C ASN A 235 3.02 -4.86 -23.00
#